data_8ffd38d4ee67487fa5936b85cb1f264c
#
_entry.id   8ffd38d4ee67487fa5936b85cb1f264c
#
_cell.length_a   1.000
_cell.length_b   1.000
_cell.length_c   1.000
_cell.angle_alpha   90.00
_cell.angle_beta   90.00
_cell.angle_gamma   90.00
#
_symmetry.space_group_name_H-M   'P 1'
#
loop_
_entity.id
_entity.type
_entity.pdbx_description
1 polymer ?
#
loop_
_entity_poly.entity_id
_entity_poly.type
_entity_poly.pdbx_seq_one_letter_code
_entity_poly.pdbx_strand_id
1 'polypeptide(L)'
;MRVPLRDIARRTVLFGLAAVGVGLFAPALTRAQAPATAPAAAPALPLPLKDGSLRFMVMGDTGTADPGQYETAREMATMRQQFPFEFVIMVGDNIYGSDSAADYKKKFEDPYKPLLESGVKFYAALGNHDNPNQASYNLFNMGGQRYYTFRASPGGVGKLTHGGVRFFAIDSNYLKKDQLDWLDKELGSSGSDWKICFFHHPLYSSGKTHGSALESRATLEPIFVKNGVHVVLTGHDHIYERVKVEQGIQHFVIGSGGSLRRGDLSHTNLTVKGYDQDYVFMLAEIAGDEFYYAAVSRKGQIVDSGVFKRPTTEASPKS
;
A
#
# COMPACT_ATOMS: atom_id res chain seq x y z
N MET A 1 -13.14 -42.38 54.17
CA MET A 1 -12.79 -43.73 54.63
C MET A 1 -11.51 -44.19 53.97
N ARG A 2 -10.42 -44.19 54.81
CA ARG A 2 -9.16 -44.97 54.75
C ARG A 2 -8.43 -45.18 53.39
N VAL A 3 -7.33 -44.52 53.16
CA VAL A 3 -5.89 -44.89 53.13
C VAL A 3 -5.58 -46.40 53.44
N PRO A 4 -4.38 -46.98 53.13
CA PRO A 4 -3.16 -46.59 52.46
C PRO A 4 -2.32 -47.73 51.77
N LEU A 5 -1.10 -47.34 51.23
CA LEU A 5 0.24 -48.00 51.34
C LEU A 5 0.52 -49.29 50.54
N ARG A 6 1.63 -49.45 49.83
CA ARG A 6 3.00 -49.74 50.34
C ARG A 6 4.05 -49.88 49.22
N ASP A 7 5.20 -49.34 49.54
CA ASP A 7 6.57 -49.61 49.02
C ASP A 7 6.87 -51.10 48.76
N ILE A 8 7.71 -51.32 47.72
CA ILE A 8 8.75 -52.36 47.79
C ILE A 8 9.96 -51.89 46.97
N ALA A 9 11.05 -51.57 47.68
CA ALA A 9 12.39 -51.47 47.16
C ALA A 9 12.96 -52.87 46.87
N ARG A 10 13.63 -53.07 45.74
CA ARG A 10 14.58 -54.16 45.57
C ARG A 10 15.90 -53.66 45.03
N ARG A 11 16.88 -53.76 45.88
CA ARG A 11 18.34 -53.70 45.59
C ARG A 11 18.72 -54.90 44.75
N THR A 12 19.51 -54.69 43.71
CA THR A 12 20.31 -55.78 43.14
C THR A 12 21.73 -55.30 42.83
N VAL A 13 22.63 -56.10 43.20
CA VAL A 13 24.08 -55.97 43.40
C VAL A 13 24.83 -55.90 42.07
N LEU A 14 25.94 -55.12 42.08
CA LEU A 14 26.98 -55.07 41.07
C LEU A 14 27.66 -56.44 40.84
N PHE A 15 27.91 -56.74 39.54
CA PHE A 15 29.05 -57.54 39.12
C PHE A 15 29.79 -56.77 38.02
N GLY A 16 31.05 -56.44 38.32
CA GLY A 16 31.94 -55.83 37.36
C GLY A 16 32.55 -56.92 36.46
N LEU A 17 32.62 -56.61 35.19
CA LEU A 17 33.47 -57.29 34.22
C LEU A 17 34.26 -56.20 33.46
N ALA A 18 35.58 -56.23 33.71
CA ALA A 18 36.51 -55.42 32.95
C ALA A 18 36.73 -56.04 31.57
N ALA A 19 36.34 -55.35 30.53
CA ALA A 19 36.70 -55.71 29.17
C ALA A 19 37.73 -54.67 28.65
N VAL A 20 38.93 -55.11 28.35
CA VAL A 20 39.97 -54.34 27.68
C VAL A 20 39.56 -54.17 26.21
N GLY A 21 39.13 -53.01 25.85
CA GLY A 21 38.79 -52.64 24.46
C GLY A 21 39.95 -51.93 23.80
N VAL A 22 40.51 -52.57 22.79
CA VAL A 22 41.49 -51.98 21.87
C VAL A 22 40.78 -50.87 21.07
N GLY A 23 41.17 -49.60 21.32
CA GLY A 23 40.61 -48.48 20.60
C GLY A 23 41.16 -48.40 19.17
N LEU A 24 40.25 -48.65 18.20
CA LEU A 24 40.46 -48.27 16.82
C LEU A 24 40.13 -46.79 16.65
N PHE A 25 41.15 -45.96 16.50
CA PHE A 25 40.97 -44.56 16.10
C PHE A 25 40.52 -44.51 14.64
N ALA A 26 39.24 -44.26 14.41
CA ALA A 26 38.74 -43.85 13.11
C ALA A 26 38.96 -42.34 12.95
N PRO A 27 39.56 -41.84 11.84
CA PRO A 27 39.67 -40.42 11.61
C PRO A 27 38.27 -39.82 11.42
N ALA A 28 37.96 -38.78 12.23
CA ALA A 28 36.78 -37.99 12.06
C ALA A 28 36.83 -37.24 10.72
N LEU A 29 36.05 -37.66 9.76
CA LEU A 29 35.80 -36.91 8.53
C LEU A 29 35.10 -35.58 8.90
N THR A 30 35.86 -34.52 9.01
CA THR A 30 35.30 -33.17 9.06
C THR A 30 34.57 -32.89 7.77
N ARG A 31 33.25 -32.95 7.85
CA ARG A 31 32.37 -32.56 6.76
C ARG A 31 32.54 -31.05 6.55
N ALA A 32 33.25 -30.67 5.49
CA ALA A 32 33.38 -29.27 5.11
C ALA A 32 31.94 -28.72 4.89
N GLN A 33 31.56 -27.76 5.72
CA GLN A 33 30.31 -27.03 5.58
C GLN A 33 30.45 -26.21 4.29
N ALA A 34 29.60 -26.48 3.32
CA ALA A 34 29.50 -25.65 2.10
C ALA A 34 29.32 -24.19 2.53
N PRO A 35 29.98 -23.24 1.88
CA PRO A 35 29.78 -21.83 2.19
C PRO A 35 28.29 -21.49 2.02
N ALA A 36 27.70 -20.86 3.03
CA ALA A 36 26.35 -20.35 2.95
C ALA A 36 26.27 -19.42 1.72
N THR A 37 25.46 -19.77 0.76
CA THR A 37 25.17 -18.88 -0.38
C THR A 37 24.67 -17.56 0.18
N ALA A 38 25.36 -16.47 -0.13
CA ALA A 38 24.90 -15.13 0.22
C ALA A 38 23.43 -14.97 -0.29
N PRO A 39 22.55 -14.34 0.49
CA PRO A 39 21.19 -14.11 0.04
C PRO A 39 21.25 -13.40 -1.32
N ALA A 40 20.46 -13.88 -2.29
CA ALA A 40 20.37 -13.24 -3.59
C ALA A 40 20.02 -11.76 -3.38
N ALA A 41 20.77 -10.88 -4.02
CA ALA A 41 20.48 -9.45 -3.96
C ALA A 41 19.03 -9.23 -4.36
N ALA A 42 18.28 -8.45 -3.57
CA ALA A 42 16.91 -8.09 -3.93
C ALA A 42 16.90 -7.49 -5.35
N PRO A 43 15.92 -7.81 -6.19
CA PRO A 43 15.85 -7.26 -7.53
C PRO A 43 15.84 -5.73 -7.46
N ALA A 44 16.63 -5.08 -8.32
CA ALA A 44 16.66 -3.63 -8.40
C ALA A 44 15.26 -3.10 -8.70
N LEU A 45 14.81 -2.09 -7.97
CA LEU A 45 13.52 -1.45 -8.23
C LEU A 45 13.53 -0.83 -9.64
N PRO A 46 12.48 -1.04 -10.44
CA PRO A 46 12.37 -0.45 -11.77
C PRO A 46 11.94 1.02 -11.73
N LEU A 47 12.49 1.79 -10.77
CA LEU A 47 12.23 3.20 -10.54
C LEU A 47 13.55 3.95 -10.70
N PRO A 48 13.56 5.08 -11.44
CA PRO A 48 14.80 5.74 -11.83
C PRO A 48 15.50 6.49 -10.70
N LEU A 49 14.82 6.77 -9.59
CA LEU A 49 15.33 7.54 -8.44
C LEU A 49 15.95 8.89 -8.87
N LYS A 50 15.24 9.61 -9.76
CA LYS A 50 15.73 10.89 -10.31
C LYS A 50 15.93 11.93 -9.22
N ASP A 51 17.01 12.68 -9.32
CA ASP A 51 17.23 13.83 -8.43
C ASP A 51 16.09 14.86 -8.62
N GLY A 52 15.61 15.39 -7.49
CA GLY A 52 14.49 16.33 -7.50
C GLY A 52 13.15 15.74 -7.91
N SER A 53 12.98 14.42 -7.85
CA SER A 53 11.68 13.75 -8.01
C SER A 53 10.87 13.73 -6.71
N LEU A 54 9.54 13.76 -6.84
CA LEU A 54 8.63 13.48 -5.73
C LEU A 54 8.41 11.98 -5.62
N ARG A 55 8.58 11.42 -4.43
CA ARG A 55 8.41 9.99 -4.17
C ARG A 55 7.38 9.75 -3.09
N PHE A 56 6.43 8.90 -3.36
CA PHE A 56 5.39 8.53 -2.42
C PHE A 56 4.96 7.07 -2.60
N MET A 57 4.19 6.57 -1.66
CA MET A 57 3.64 5.22 -1.69
C MET A 57 2.11 5.28 -1.63
N VAL A 58 1.46 4.27 -2.18
CA VAL A 58 -0.01 4.13 -2.17
C VAL A 58 -0.39 2.75 -1.67
N MET A 59 -1.40 2.70 -0.81
CA MET A 59 -2.02 1.48 -0.31
C MET A 59 -3.48 1.71 0.04
N GLY A 60 -4.29 0.67 0.08
CA GLY A 60 -5.68 0.71 0.53
C GLY A 60 -6.10 -0.58 1.22
N ASP A 61 -7.26 -0.54 1.87
CA ASP A 61 -7.91 -1.70 2.45
C ASP A 61 -7.00 -2.42 3.47
N THR A 62 -6.45 -1.61 4.40
CA THR A 62 -5.30 -2.05 5.20
C THR A 62 -5.63 -2.45 6.63
N GLY A 63 -6.54 -1.80 7.32
CA GLY A 63 -6.75 -1.84 8.76
C GLY A 63 -7.37 -3.11 9.33
N THR A 64 -6.84 -4.30 9.01
CA THR A 64 -7.32 -5.60 9.48
C THR A 64 -6.67 -6.09 10.77
N ALA A 65 -5.42 -5.70 11.01
CA ALA A 65 -4.50 -6.26 12.02
C ALA A 65 -4.15 -7.74 11.77
N ASP A 66 -4.34 -8.24 10.57
CA ASP A 66 -3.97 -9.60 10.19
C ASP A 66 -2.47 -9.72 9.88
N PRO A 67 -1.89 -10.93 9.94
CA PRO A 67 -0.49 -11.15 9.60
C PRO A 67 -0.10 -10.58 8.22
N GLY A 68 -1.00 -10.63 7.24
CA GLY A 68 -0.79 -10.09 5.90
C GLY A 68 -0.53 -8.59 5.89
N GLN A 69 -1.29 -7.81 6.67
CA GLN A 69 -1.05 -6.38 6.83
C GLN A 69 0.33 -6.10 7.47
N TYR A 70 0.67 -6.80 8.54
CA TYR A 70 1.96 -6.63 9.22
C TYR A 70 3.15 -7.00 8.31
N GLU A 71 3.00 -8.05 7.50
CA GLU A 71 4.03 -8.45 6.53
C GLU A 71 4.18 -7.41 5.42
N THR A 72 3.08 -6.88 4.90
CA THR A 72 3.08 -5.78 3.93
C THR A 72 3.76 -4.54 4.51
N ALA A 73 3.42 -4.16 5.74
CA ALA A 73 4.01 -3.00 6.41
C ALA A 73 5.53 -3.16 6.64
N ARG A 74 6.00 -4.37 6.98
CA ARG A 74 7.44 -4.65 7.07
C ARG A 74 8.15 -4.49 5.72
N GLU A 75 7.53 -4.99 4.65
CA GLU A 75 8.10 -4.83 3.31
C GLU A 75 8.13 -3.36 2.88
N MET A 76 7.08 -2.58 3.17
CA MET A 76 7.07 -1.14 2.95
C MET A 76 8.24 -0.43 3.65
N ALA A 77 8.53 -0.81 4.90
CA ALA A 77 9.66 -0.26 5.65
C ALA A 77 11.02 -0.68 5.04
N THR A 78 11.12 -1.91 4.53
CA THR A 78 12.29 -2.39 3.80
C THR A 78 12.49 -1.62 2.49
N MET A 79 11.44 -1.45 1.71
CA MET A 79 11.47 -0.70 0.44
C MET A 79 11.89 0.75 0.64
N ARG A 80 11.54 1.38 1.78
CA ARG A 80 11.95 2.76 2.06
C ARG A 80 13.46 2.96 2.10
N GLN A 81 14.24 1.92 2.38
CA GLN A 81 15.71 1.99 2.37
C GLN A 81 16.26 2.14 0.94
N GLN A 82 15.58 1.54 -0.05
CA GLN A 82 15.97 1.60 -1.46
C GLN A 82 15.26 2.72 -2.22
N PHE A 83 14.05 3.05 -1.77
CA PHE A 83 13.19 4.08 -2.36
C PHE A 83 12.72 5.02 -1.24
N PRO A 84 13.46 6.08 -0.92
CA PRO A 84 13.15 7.00 0.17
C PRO A 84 11.93 7.86 -0.18
N PHE A 85 10.74 7.31 0.01
CA PHE A 85 9.47 8.03 -0.16
C PHE A 85 9.18 8.91 1.07
N GLU A 86 8.42 9.98 0.86
CA GLU A 86 8.21 11.05 1.83
C GLU A 86 6.88 10.90 2.56
N PHE A 87 5.88 10.31 1.91
CA PHE A 87 4.57 10.06 2.49
C PHE A 87 3.88 8.86 1.83
N VAL A 88 2.77 8.45 2.45
CA VAL A 88 1.88 7.38 2.00
C VAL A 88 0.49 7.95 1.75
N ILE A 89 -0.11 7.57 0.62
CA ILE A 89 -1.54 7.77 0.31
C ILE A 89 -2.28 6.50 0.73
N MET A 90 -3.35 6.67 1.52
CA MET A 90 -4.27 5.60 1.90
C MET A 90 -5.59 5.82 1.16
N VAL A 91 -6.00 4.86 0.34
CA VAL A 91 -7.18 4.98 -0.52
C VAL A 91 -8.46 4.41 0.11
N GLY A 92 -8.57 4.46 1.44
CA GLY A 92 -9.75 4.05 2.19
C GLY A 92 -9.69 2.66 2.77
N ASP A 93 -10.72 2.33 3.56
CA ASP A 93 -10.78 1.16 4.44
C ASP A 93 -9.53 1.07 5.33
N ASN A 94 -9.32 2.18 6.04
CA ASN A 94 -8.15 2.39 6.88
C ASN A 94 -8.21 1.57 8.17
N ILE A 95 -9.44 1.37 8.72
CA ILE A 95 -9.70 0.61 9.95
C ILE A 95 -10.98 -0.22 9.77
N TYR A 96 -10.88 -1.53 9.67
CA TYR A 96 -12.04 -2.42 9.64
C TYR A 96 -12.64 -2.64 11.02
N GLY A 97 -13.97 -2.69 11.11
CA GLY A 97 -14.70 -2.93 12.35
C GLY A 97 -14.67 -1.72 13.29
N SER A 98 -14.31 -1.91 14.56
CA SER A 98 -14.25 -0.82 15.53
C SER A 98 -13.00 0.05 15.36
N ASP A 99 -13.12 1.32 15.76
CA ASP A 99 -12.10 2.37 15.67
C ASP A 99 -11.78 2.98 17.05
N SER A 100 -11.70 2.15 18.09
CA SER A 100 -11.21 2.56 19.39
C SER A 100 -9.72 2.93 19.35
N ALA A 101 -9.22 3.62 20.37
CA ALA A 101 -7.78 3.91 20.48
C ALA A 101 -6.91 2.64 20.41
N ALA A 102 -7.40 1.51 20.93
CA ALA A 102 -6.71 0.23 20.84
C ALA A 102 -6.72 -0.33 19.41
N ASP A 103 -7.80 -0.07 18.65
CA ASP A 103 -7.89 -0.47 17.25
C ASP A 103 -6.94 0.34 16.38
N TYR A 104 -6.88 1.68 16.53
CA TYR A 104 -5.89 2.50 15.84
C TYR A 104 -4.48 2.03 16.11
N LYS A 105 -4.18 1.73 17.39
CA LYS A 105 -2.88 1.21 17.75
C LYS A 105 -2.57 -0.09 17.01
N LYS A 106 -3.44 -1.09 17.12
CA LYS A 106 -3.23 -2.44 16.59
C LYS A 106 -3.29 -2.49 15.05
N LYS A 107 -4.22 -1.72 14.44
CA LYS A 107 -4.52 -1.78 13.02
C LYS A 107 -3.74 -0.77 12.17
N PHE A 108 -3.14 0.24 12.81
CA PHE A 108 -2.39 1.27 12.10
C PHE A 108 -1.03 1.58 12.74
N GLU A 109 -0.99 1.99 14.03
CA GLU A 109 0.27 2.47 14.61
C GLU A 109 1.31 1.36 14.72
N ASP A 110 0.95 0.18 15.22
CA ASP A 110 1.89 -0.94 15.42
C ASP A 110 2.43 -1.49 14.10
N PRO A 111 1.62 -1.79 13.06
CA PRO A 111 2.17 -2.28 11.79
C PRO A 111 3.06 -1.25 11.09
N TYR A 112 2.69 0.05 11.11
CA TYR A 112 3.44 1.11 10.42
C TYR A 112 4.42 1.86 11.32
N LYS A 113 4.67 1.39 12.55
CA LYS A 113 5.56 2.03 13.52
C LYS A 113 6.91 2.45 12.94
N PRO A 114 7.66 1.60 12.20
CA PRO A 114 8.95 2.01 11.64
C PRO A 114 8.87 3.19 10.67
N LEU A 115 7.78 3.28 9.90
CA LEU A 115 7.54 4.39 8.97
C LEU A 115 7.16 5.66 9.74
N LEU A 116 6.27 5.56 10.72
CA LEU A 116 5.84 6.68 11.57
C LEU A 116 7.03 7.28 12.35
N GLU A 117 7.85 6.45 12.97
CA GLU A 117 9.05 6.87 13.70
C GLU A 117 10.11 7.51 12.78
N SER A 118 10.15 7.12 11.51
CA SER A 118 11.02 7.75 10.50
C SER A 118 10.46 9.06 9.92
N GLY A 119 9.31 9.53 10.42
CA GLY A 119 8.69 10.78 10.02
C GLY A 119 7.82 10.73 8.76
N VAL A 120 7.57 9.53 8.20
CA VAL A 120 6.65 9.36 7.06
C VAL A 120 5.24 9.76 7.46
N LYS A 121 4.61 10.60 6.65
CA LYS A 121 3.22 11.03 6.85
C LYS A 121 2.26 10.14 6.06
N PHE A 122 1.06 9.96 6.60
CA PHE A 122 -0.01 9.21 5.93
C PHE A 122 -1.16 10.16 5.63
N TYR A 123 -1.64 10.18 4.38
CA TYR A 123 -2.75 11.01 3.93
C TYR A 123 -3.89 10.07 3.48
N ALA A 124 -4.98 10.05 4.25
CA ALA A 124 -6.04 9.08 4.05
C ALA A 124 -7.25 9.66 3.31
N ALA A 125 -7.91 8.83 2.50
CA ALA A 125 -9.32 8.97 2.16
C ALA A 125 -10.15 8.01 3.01
N LEU A 126 -11.47 8.22 3.08
CA LEU A 126 -12.38 7.32 3.80
C LEU A 126 -12.94 6.25 2.85
N GLY A 127 -12.92 4.99 3.30
CA GLY A 127 -13.64 3.89 2.69
C GLY A 127 -15.00 3.63 3.32
N ASN A 128 -15.74 2.67 2.82
CA ASN A 128 -17.09 2.36 3.30
C ASN A 128 -17.09 1.64 4.67
N HIS A 129 -15.96 1.08 5.09
CA HIS A 129 -15.78 0.52 6.43
C HIS A 129 -15.27 1.54 7.44
N ASP A 130 -14.88 2.73 7.02
CA ASP A 130 -14.33 3.75 7.87
C ASP A 130 -15.41 4.60 8.56
N ASN A 131 -15.23 4.87 9.86
CA ASN A 131 -16.03 5.85 10.56
C ASN A 131 -15.62 7.26 10.11
N PRO A 132 -16.58 8.15 9.75
CA PRO A 132 -16.26 9.53 9.37
C PRO A 132 -15.42 10.31 10.39
N ASN A 133 -15.47 9.94 11.68
CA ASN A 133 -14.65 10.55 12.73
C ASN A 133 -13.14 10.30 12.56
N GLN A 134 -12.75 9.33 11.75
CA GLN A 134 -11.35 9.10 11.38
C GLN A 134 -10.71 10.32 10.72
N ALA A 135 -11.51 11.21 10.12
CA ALA A 135 -11.04 12.49 9.59
C ALA A 135 -10.33 13.36 10.66
N SER A 136 -10.66 13.16 11.94
CA SER A 136 -10.04 13.86 13.08
C SER A 136 -8.85 13.11 13.67
N TYR A 137 -8.50 11.91 13.17
CA TYR A 137 -7.34 11.18 13.67
C TYR A 137 -6.06 11.80 13.11
N ASN A 138 -5.23 12.32 13.99
CA ASN A 138 -4.08 13.17 13.61
C ASN A 138 -3.11 12.51 12.63
N LEU A 139 -2.88 11.19 12.75
CA LEU A 139 -1.91 10.49 11.90
C LEU A 139 -2.41 10.24 10.47
N PHE A 140 -3.70 10.44 10.20
CA PHE A 140 -4.27 10.36 8.85
C PHE A 140 -4.16 11.67 8.07
N ASN A 141 -3.72 12.75 8.71
CA ASN A 141 -3.49 14.08 8.11
C ASN A 141 -4.66 14.63 7.28
N MET A 142 -5.89 14.29 7.64
CA MET A 142 -7.11 14.76 6.99
C MET A 142 -7.56 16.14 7.52
N GLY A 143 -7.03 16.59 8.65
CA GLY A 143 -7.34 17.91 9.23
C GLY A 143 -8.81 18.09 9.64
N GLY A 144 -9.50 17.03 10.00
CA GLY A 144 -10.92 17.02 10.33
C GLY A 144 -11.86 17.07 9.11
N GLN A 145 -11.33 17.02 7.89
CA GLN A 145 -12.08 17.13 6.64
C GLN A 145 -12.23 15.76 5.98
N ARG A 146 -13.43 15.43 5.51
CA ARG A 146 -13.68 14.17 4.80
C ARG A 146 -13.20 14.22 3.34
N TYR A 147 -13.05 15.41 2.79
CA TYR A 147 -12.45 15.68 1.49
C TYR A 147 -11.56 16.92 1.61
N TYR A 148 -10.40 16.87 1.00
CA TYR A 148 -9.37 17.91 1.13
C TYR A 148 -8.36 17.85 -0.02
N THR A 149 -7.49 18.85 -0.09
CA THR A 149 -6.41 18.89 -1.07
C THR A 149 -5.11 19.34 -0.40
N PHE A 150 -4.00 18.83 -0.92
CA PHE A 150 -2.67 19.29 -0.53
C PHE A 150 -1.73 19.27 -1.73
N ARG A 151 -0.61 19.99 -1.62
CA ARG A 151 0.45 20.00 -2.61
C ARG A 151 1.69 19.33 -2.07
N ALA A 152 2.39 18.62 -2.95
CA ALA A 152 3.69 18.04 -2.66
C ALA A 152 4.68 18.37 -3.78
N SER A 153 5.95 18.48 -3.38
CA SER A 153 7.09 18.65 -4.27
C SER A 153 8.25 17.82 -3.72
N PRO A 154 9.37 17.73 -4.44
CA PRO A 154 10.57 17.11 -3.90
C PRO A 154 10.93 17.72 -2.53
N GLY A 155 11.11 16.82 -1.51
CA GLY A 155 11.27 17.23 -0.11
C GLY A 155 9.98 17.19 0.72
N GLY A 156 8.85 16.78 0.13
CA GLY A 156 7.63 16.41 0.85
C GLY A 156 6.42 17.31 0.64
N VAL A 157 5.47 17.19 1.55
CA VAL A 157 4.23 17.99 1.55
C VAL A 157 4.51 19.34 2.20
N GLY A 158 4.30 20.40 1.44
CA GLY A 158 4.55 21.77 1.88
C GLY A 158 3.48 22.76 1.43
N LYS A 159 3.58 23.97 1.95
CA LYS A 159 2.71 25.10 1.58
C LYS A 159 3.16 25.71 0.23
N LEU A 160 3.08 24.91 -0.84
CA LEU A 160 3.30 25.43 -2.18
C LEU A 160 2.06 26.18 -2.66
N THR A 161 2.25 27.36 -3.22
CA THR A 161 1.17 28.12 -3.86
C THR A 161 0.98 27.72 -5.31
N HIS A 162 2.05 27.32 -5.99
CA HIS A 162 2.06 26.93 -7.40
C HIS A 162 3.08 25.82 -7.66
N GLY A 163 2.84 25.02 -8.71
CA GLY A 163 3.73 23.97 -9.16
C GLY A 163 3.66 22.69 -8.31
N GLY A 164 4.38 21.66 -8.74
CA GLY A 164 4.45 20.36 -8.09
C GLY A 164 3.29 19.44 -8.44
N VAL A 165 2.89 18.63 -7.47
CA VAL A 165 1.80 17.67 -7.58
C VAL A 165 0.70 18.08 -6.62
N ARG A 166 -0.53 18.18 -7.11
CA ARG A 166 -1.69 18.45 -6.27
C ARG A 166 -2.54 17.20 -6.12
N PHE A 167 -2.72 16.81 -4.88
CA PHE A 167 -3.52 15.66 -4.47
C PHE A 167 -4.89 16.10 -4.00
N PHE A 168 -5.92 15.32 -4.35
CA PHE A 168 -7.31 15.55 -3.99
C PHE A 168 -7.87 14.30 -3.34
N ALA A 169 -8.07 14.32 -2.03
CA ALA A 169 -8.82 13.31 -1.30
C ALA A 169 -10.30 13.54 -1.48
N ILE A 170 -11.04 12.51 -1.86
CA ILE A 170 -12.48 12.57 -2.11
C ILE A 170 -13.16 11.54 -1.21
N ASP A 171 -14.24 11.92 -0.55
CA ASP A 171 -15.12 10.98 0.15
C ASP A 171 -16.13 10.39 -0.85
N SER A 172 -15.77 9.26 -1.40
CA SER A 172 -16.63 8.57 -2.39
C SER A 172 -17.84 7.85 -1.78
N ASN A 173 -17.98 7.84 -0.44
CA ASN A 173 -19.17 7.31 0.22
C ASN A 173 -20.37 8.27 0.07
N TYR A 174 -20.10 9.57 -0.06
CA TYR A 174 -21.15 10.61 -0.07
C TYR A 174 -20.79 11.74 -1.05
N LEU A 175 -21.05 11.52 -2.35
CA LEU A 175 -20.80 12.51 -3.40
C LEU A 175 -21.92 13.57 -3.41
N LYS A 176 -21.92 14.44 -2.39
CA LYS A 176 -22.88 15.53 -2.26
C LYS A 176 -22.45 16.75 -3.06
N LYS A 177 -23.41 17.60 -3.39
CA LYS A 177 -23.21 18.80 -4.20
C LYS A 177 -22.10 19.72 -3.70
N ASP A 178 -22.00 19.94 -2.39
CA ASP A 178 -20.98 20.78 -1.77
C ASP A 178 -19.56 20.26 -2.04
N GLN A 179 -19.35 18.95 -1.93
CA GLN A 179 -18.08 18.33 -2.27
C GLN A 179 -17.78 18.43 -3.77
N LEU A 180 -18.77 18.22 -4.63
CA LEU A 180 -18.59 18.27 -6.08
C LEU A 180 -18.28 19.69 -6.56
N ASP A 181 -18.97 20.71 -6.04
CA ASP A 181 -18.69 22.12 -6.32
C ASP A 181 -17.29 22.52 -5.85
N TRP A 182 -16.89 22.07 -4.65
CA TRP A 182 -15.55 22.27 -4.13
C TRP A 182 -14.49 21.61 -5.03
N LEU A 183 -14.74 20.36 -5.44
CA LEU A 183 -13.81 19.59 -6.26
C LEU A 183 -13.59 20.23 -7.63
N ASP A 184 -14.67 20.63 -8.31
CA ASP A 184 -14.61 21.31 -9.61
C ASP A 184 -13.83 22.63 -9.50
N LYS A 185 -14.09 23.43 -8.48
CA LYS A 185 -13.39 24.69 -8.20
C LYS A 185 -11.91 24.46 -7.93
N GLU A 186 -11.57 23.53 -7.05
CA GLU A 186 -10.19 23.28 -6.63
C GLU A 186 -9.35 22.66 -7.75
N LEU A 187 -9.91 21.74 -8.54
CA LEU A 187 -9.27 21.18 -9.72
C LEU A 187 -9.02 22.27 -10.78
N GLY A 188 -10.05 23.10 -11.04
CA GLY A 188 -9.95 24.21 -12.00
C GLY A 188 -8.88 25.26 -11.63
N SER A 189 -8.65 25.46 -10.34
CA SER A 189 -7.63 26.39 -9.83
C SER A 189 -6.20 25.83 -9.78
N SER A 190 -5.99 24.55 -10.15
CA SER A 190 -4.70 23.87 -10.02
C SER A 190 -3.68 24.23 -11.08
N GLY A 191 -4.09 24.88 -12.17
CA GLY A 191 -3.19 25.27 -13.27
C GLY A 191 -2.56 24.04 -13.94
N SER A 192 -1.25 24.14 -14.21
CA SER A 192 -0.46 23.10 -14.89
C SER A 192 0.15 22.05 -13.96
N ASP A 193 -0.28 21.98 -12.70
CA ASP A 193 0.22 20.96 -11.78
C ASP A 193 -0.18 19.55 -12.22
N TRP A 194 0.55 18.54 -11.73
CA TRP A 194 0.02 17.19 -11.70
C TRP A 194 -1.22 17.18 -10.82
N LYS A 195 -2.31 16.61 -11.33
CA LYS A 195 -3.58 16.45 -10.60
C LYS A 195 -3.84 14.97 -10.36
N ILE A 196 -3.80 14.57 -9.09
CA ILE A 196 -3.99 13.19 -8.65
C ILE A 196 -5.17 13.14 -7.70
N CYS A 197 -6.22 12.43 -8.07
CA CYS A 197 -7.37 12.17 -7.20
C CYS A 197 -7.21 10.82 -6.53
N PHE A 198 -7.51 10.73 -5.23
CA PHE A 198 -7.52 9.48 -4.50
C PHE A 198 -8.75 9.36 -3.62
N PHE A 199 -9.36 8.18 -3.68
CA PHE A 199 -10.61 7.86 -2.98
C PHE A 199 -10.83 6.36 -2.99
N HIS A 200 -11.92 5.87 -2.36
CA HIS A 200 -12.08 4.45 -2.12
C HIS A 200 -12.69 3.69 -3.30
N HIS A 201 -13.88 4.05 -3.77
CA HIS A 201 -14.64 3.27 -4.75
C HIS A 201 -14.13 3.46 -6.18
N PRO A 202 -13.64 2.42 -6.87
CA PRO A 202 -13.01 2.56 -8.19
C PRO A 202 -14.05 2.91 -9.27
N LEU A 203 -13.75 3.91 -10.10
CA LEU A 203 -14.58 4.23 -11.26
C LEU A 203 -14.51 3.12 -12.31
N TYR A 204 -13.39 2.45 -12.37
CA TYR A 204 -13.10 1.32 -13.25
C TYR A 204 -12.39 0.23 -12.46
N SER A 205 -12.95 -0.96 -12.45
CA SER A 205 -12.38 -2.14 -11.85
C SER A 205 -12.91 -3.41 -12.50
N SER A 206 -12.08 -4.42 -12.56
CA SER A 206 -12.42 -5.79 -12.99
C SER A 206 -12.60 -6.74 -11.80
N GLY A 207 -12.72 -6.24 -10.57
CA GLY A 207 -13.08 -7.03 -9.41
C GLY A 207 -14.44 -7.69 -9.57
N LYS A 208 -14.57 -8.96 -9.20
CA LYS A 208 -15.83 -9.70 -9.28
C LYS A 208 -16.80 -9.33 -8.16
N THR A 209 -16.24 -8.98 -6.99
CA THR A 209 -17.04 -8.75 -5.80
C THR A 209 -17.77 -7.40 -5.85
N HIS A 210 -17.08 -6.36 -6.26
CA HIS A 210 -17.66 -5.01 -6.34
C HIS A 210 -17.62 -4.44 -7.76
N GLY A 211 -16.43 -4.46 -8.39
CA GLY A 211 -16.25 -3.95 -9.74
C GLY A 211 -16.34 -2.42 -9.83
N SER A 212 -16.61 -1.92 -11.01
CA SER A 212 -16.70 -0.48 -11.29
C SER A 212 -17.86 0.18 -10.56
N ALA A 213 -17.63 1.27 -9.83
CA ALA A 213 -18.65 2.10 -9.18
C ALA A 213 -19.30 3.04 -10.21
N LEU A 214 -20.30 2.53 -10.95
CA LEU A 214 -20.88 3.22 -12.11
C LEU A 214 -21.51 4.58 -11.77
N GLU A 215 -22.17 4.70 -10.63
CA GLU A 215 -22.78 5.97 -10.19
C GLU A 215 -21.71 7.00 -9.84
N SER A 216 -20.65 6.58 -9.12
CA SER A 216 -19.51 7.44 -8.83
C SER A 216 -18.78 7.85 -10.10
N ARG A 217 -18.66 6.95 -11.08
CA ARG A 217 -18.09 7.26 -12.38
C ARG A 217 -18.92 8.31 -13.13
N ALA A 218 -20.22 8.11 -13.24
CA ALA A 218 -21.12 9.06 -13.90
C ALA A 218 -21.06 10.48 -13.28
N THR A 219 -20.75 10.55 -11.98
CA THR A 219 -20.66 11.82 -11.24
C THR A 219 -19.27 12.47 -11.33
N LEU A 220 -18.19 11.71 -11.11
CA LEU A 220 -16.83 12.25 -10.97
C LEU A 220 -16.08 12.39 -12.30
N GLU A 221 -16.26 11.46 -13.22
CA GLU A 221 -15.52 11.44 -14.47
C GLU A 221 -15.69 12.72 -15.32
N PRO A 222 -16.90 13.29 -15.49
CA PRO A 222 -17.07 14.56 -16.20
C PRO A 222 -16.27 15.71 -15.56
N ILE A 223 -16.20 15.76 -14.23
CA ILE A 223 -15.42 16.76 -13.50
C ILE A 223 -13.93 16.54 -13.73
N PHE A 224 -13.48 15.28 -13.68
CA PHE A 224 -12.06 14.93 -13.89
C PHE A 224 -11.60 15.26 -15.30
N VAL A 225 -12.35 14.87 -16.31
CA VAL A 225 -12.05 15.14 -17.72
C VAL A 225 -12.00 16.64 -17.99
N LYS A 226 -13.03 17.38 -17.57
CA LYS A 226 -13.11 18.85 -17.70
C LYS A 226 -11.88 19.55 -17.15
N ASN A 227 -11.38 19.09 -16.02
CA ASN A 227 -10.30 19.73 -15.27
C ASN A 227 -8.92 19.13 -15.51
N GLY A 228 -8.79 18.13 -16.38
CA GLY A 228 -7.51 17.51 -16.74
C GLY A 228 -6.85 16.77 -15.56
N VAL A 229 -7.60 15.89 -14.88
CA VAL A 229 -7.02 14.94 -13.91
C VAL A 229 -6.15 13.94 -14.65
N HIS A 230 -4.98 13.62 -14.11
CA HIS A 230 -4.01 12.74 -14.76
C HIS A 230 -4.04 11.31 -14.21
N VAL A 231 -4.24 11.17 -12.89
CA VAL A 231 -4.18 9.88 -12.18
C VAL A 231 -5.33 9.78 -11.19
N VAL A 232 -5.92 8.60 -11.12
CA VAL A 232 -6.90 8.21 -10.10
C VAL A 232 -6.39 6.98 -9.37
N LEU A 233 -6.34 7.06 -8.04
CA LEU A 233 -5.89 6.00 -7.13
C LEU A 233 -7.07 5.57 -6.27
N THR A 234 -7.39 4.27 -6.27
CA THR A 234 -8.57 3.72 -5.57
C THR A 234 -8.25 2.40 -4.87
N GLY A 235 -9.16 1.94 -4.00
CA GLY A 235 -9.14 0.66 -3.31
C GLY A 235 -10.40 -0.14 -3.54
N HIS A 236 -11.04 -0.61 -2.45
CA HIS A 236 -12.34 -1.27 -2.38
C HIS A 236 -12.37 -2.71 -2.94
N ASP A 237 -11.94 -2.91 -4.18
CA ASP A 237 -11.65 -4.25 -4.67
C ASP A 237 -10.28 -4.69 -4.14
N HIS A 238 -10.27 -5.80 -3.38
CA HIS A 238 -9.08 -6.27 -2.68
C HIS A 238 -8.08 -6.96 -3.62
N ILE A 239 -7.71 -6.24 -4.68
CA ILE A 239 -6.81 -6.63 -5.75
C ILE A 239 -5.81 -5.49 -6.03
N TYR A 240 -4.83 -5.76 -6.87
CA TYR A 240 -4.12 -4.75 -7.62
C TYR A 240 -4.59 -4.78 -9.08
N GLU A 241 -4.95 -3.63 -9.63
CA GLU A 241 -5.25 -3.50 -11.04
C GLU A 241 -4.76 -2.17 -11.60
N ARG A 242 -4.04 -2.23 -12.71
CA ARG A 242 -3.82 -1.08 -13.59
C ARG A 242 -4.78 -1.19 -14.75
N VAL A 243 -5.69 -0.24 -14.79
CA VAL A 243 -6.70 -0.10 -15.85
C VAL A 243 -6.07 0.56 -17.07
N LYS A 244 -6.56 0.28 -18.28
CA LYS A 244 -6.17 1.09 -19.44
C LYS A 244 -6.49 2.56 -19.18
N VAL A 245 -5.81 3.42 -19.91
CA VAL A 245 -6.13 4.84 -19.89
C VAL A 245 -7.57 5.05 -20.38
N GLU A 246 -8.41 5.59 -19.53
CA GLU A 246 -9.79 5.91 -19.82
C GLU A 246 -9.97 7.44 -19.79
N GLN A 247 -10.54 8.01 -20.86
CA GLN A 247 -10.71 9.46 -21.00
C GLN A 247 -9.42 10.30 -20.78
N GLY A 248 -8.25 9.74 -21.08
CA GLY A 248 -6.96 10.38 -20.86
C GLY A 248 -6.44 10.28 -19.42
N ILE A 249 -7.12 9.55 -18.53
CA ILE A 249 -6.79 9.40 -17.11
C ILE A 249 -6.27 7.98 -16.86
N GLN A 250 -5.14 7.87 -16.14
CA GLN A 250 -4.62 6.58 -15.68
C GLN A 250 -5.27 6.21 -14.35
N HIS A 251 -5.96 5.07 -14.30
CA HIS A 251 -6.58 4.53 -13.11
C HIS A 251 -5.79 3.36 -12.53
N PHE A 252 -5.67 3.32 -11.20
CA PHE A 252 -5.11 2.20 -10.44
C PHE A 252 -6.07 1.81 -9.32
N VAL A 253 -6.28 0.50 -9.15
CA VAL A 253 -6.91 -0.10 -7.96
C VAL A 253 -5.80 -0.71 -7.10
N ILE A 254 -5.63 -0.25 -5.86
CA ILE A 254 -4.56 -0.66 -4.94
C ILE A 254 -5.22 -1.07 -3.60
N GLY A 255 -6.17 -1.97 -3.67
CA GLY A 255 -7.03 -2.38 -2.55
C GLY A 255 -6.56 -3.66 -1.83
N SER A 256 -5.32 -4.10 -2.05
CA SER A 256 -4.82 -5.32 -1.40
C SER A 256 -3.68 -5.09 -0.42
N GLY A 257 -3.63 -3.92 0.25
CA GLY A 257 -2.58 -3.57 1.21
C GLY A 257 -2.63 -4.36 2.52
N GLY A 258 -3.82 -4.72 2.99
CA GLY A 258 -4.04 -5.48 4.21
C GLY A 258 -5.19 -6.48 4.14
N SER A 259 -6.00 -6.39 3.08
CA SER A 259 -7.07 -7.33 2.73
C SER A 259 -6.79 -7.90 1.35
N LEU A 260 -7.09 -9.17 1.13
CA LEU A 260 -6.85 -9.84 -0.16
C LEU A 260 -8.01 -10.75 -0.51
N ARG A 261 -8.51 -10.64 -1.74
CA ARG A 261 -9.48 -11.59 -2.32
C ARG A 261 -8.87 -12.32 -3.50
N ARG A 262 -8.26 -13.48 -3.23
CA ARG A 262 -7.68 -14.31 -4.28
C ARG A 262 -8.73 -14.82 -5.26
N GLY A 263 -8.44 -14.72 -6.55
CA GLY A 263 -9.36 -15.13 -7.61
C GLY A 263 -10.48 -14.14 -7.88
N ASP A 264 -10.45 -12.94 -7.28
CA ASP A 264 -11.49 -11.91 -7.46
C ASP A 264 -11.30 -11.10 -8.76
N LEU A 265 -10.11 -11.13 -9.35
CA LEU A 265 -9.86 -10.45 -10.61
C LEU A 265 -10.55 -11.16 -11.78
N SER A 266 -11.40 -10.43 -12.52
CA SER A 266 -12.00 -10.89 -13.77
C SER A 266 -11.08 -10.57 -14.95
N HIS A 267 -11.13 -11.40 -15.99
CA HIS A 267 -10.48 -11.11 -17.25
C HIS A 267 -11.40 -10.23 -18.11
N THR A 268 -11.25 -8.92 -17.98
CA THR A 268 -12.00 -7.95 -18.79
C THR A 268 -11.07 -7.22 -19.74
N ASN A 269 -11.64 -6.46 -20.66
CA ASN A 269 -10.85 -5.61 -21.56
C ASN A 269 -10.42 -4.27 -20.91
N LEU A 270 -10.75 -4.05 -19.63
CA LEU A 270 -10.31 -2.89 -18.84
C LEU A 270 -8.89 -3.06 -18.31
N THR A 271 -8.53 -4.28 -17.92
CA THR A 271 -7.27 -4.60 -17.24
C THR A 271 -6.10 -4.61 -18.21
N VAL A 272 -5.10 -3.77 -17.95
CA VAL A 272 -3.77 -3.89 -18.59
C VAL A 272 -2.88 -4.83 -17.79
N LYS A 273 -2.91 -4.68 -16.46
CA LYS A 273 -2.23 -5.56 -15.53
C LYS A 273 -3.08 -5.73 -14.28
N GLY A 274 -3.28 -6.96 -13.87
CA GLY A 274 -3.98 -7.28 -12.63
C GLY A 274 -3.21 -8.31 -11.80
N TYR A 275 -3.40 -8.28 -10.48
CA TYR A 275 -2.79 -9.21 -9.55
C TYR A 275 -3.63 -9.36 -8.28
N ASP A 276 -4.00 -10.59 -7.96
CA ASP A 276 -4.82 -10.96 -6.81
C ASP A 276 -4.26 -12.18 -6.05
N GLN A 277 -2.97 -12.47 -6.22
CA GLN A 277 -2.34 -13.66 -5.63
C GLN A 277 -1.66 -13.37 -4.29
N ASP A 278 -1.32 -12.11 -4.02
CA ASP A 278 -0.73 -11.66 -2.76
C ASP A 278 -1.07 -10.19 -2.50
N TYR A 279 -0.78 -9.73 -1.28
CA TYR A 279 -0.93 -8.33 -0.88
C TYR A 279 0.03 -7.43 -1.66
N VAL A 280 -0.42 -6.24 -2.03
CA VAL A 280 0.34 -5.29 -2.87
C VAL A 280 0.22 -3.87 -2.33
N PHE A 281 1.30 -3.12 -2.44
CA PHE A 281 1.34 -1.67 -2.37
C PHE A 281 2.03 -1.11 -3.60
N MET A 282 1.89 0.17 -3.88
CA MET A 282 2.49 0.80 -5.05
C MET A 282 3.47 1.90 -4.64
N LEU A 283 4.68 1.87 -5.21
CA LEU A 283 5.65 2.96 -5.18
C LEU A 283 5.41 3.87 -6.38
N ALA A 284 5.50 5.17 -6.19
CA ALA A 284 5.33 6.16 -7.25
C ALA A 284 6.40 7.25 -7.18
N GLU A 285 6.94 7.61 -8.34
CA GLU A 285 7.93 8.67 -8.51
C GLU A 285 7.49 9.61 -9.64
N ILE A 286 7.45 10.91 -9.36
CA ILE A 286 7.12 11.93 -10.35
C ILE A 286 8.34 12.81 -10.57
N ALA A 287 8.79 12.86 -11.83
CA ALA A 287 9.91 13.68 -12.27
C ALA A 287 9.51 14.45 -13.54
N GLY A 288 9.31 15.76 -13.42
CA GLY A 288 8.79 16.57 -14.52
C GLY A 288 7.41 16.07 -14.99
N ASP A 289 7.31 15.71 -16.26
CA ASP A 289 6.08 15.23 -16.88
C ASP A 289 5.96 13.70 -16.90
N GLU A 290 6.83 12.99 -16.17
CA GLU A 290 6.85 11.53 -16.11
C GLU A 290 6.40 11.01 -14.75
N PHE A 291 5.47 10.05 -14.77
CA PHE A 291 5.00 9.29 -13.62
C PHE A 291 5.52 7.87 -13.73
N TYR A 292 6.43 7.49 -12.85
CA TYR A 292 6.96 6.15 -12.72
C TYR A 292 6.25 5.43 -11.59
N TYR A 293 6.00 4.13 -11.74
CA TYR A 293 5.37 3.32 -10.70
C TYR A 293 5.95 1.91 -10.65
N ALA A 294 5.88 1.30 -9.48
CA ALA A 294 6.13 -0.10 -9.25
C ALA A 294 5.15 -0.65 -8.19
N ALA A 295 4.35 -1.62 -8.57
CA ALA A 295 3.52 -2.38 -7.65
C ALA A 295 4.35 -3.53 -7.05
N VAL A 296 4.39 -3.60 -5.74
CA VAL A 296 5.27 -4.51 -4.99
C VAL A 296 4.43 -5.40 -4.09
N SER A 297 4.64 -6.71 -4.15
CA SER A 297 3.98 -7.63 -3.23
C SER A 297 4.62 -7.57 -1.84
N ARG A 298 3.93 -8.07 -0.81
CA ARG A 298 4.49 -8.19 0.56
C ARG A 298 5.76 -9.03 0.66
N LYS A 299 6.16 -9.71 -0.42
CA LYS A 299 7.39 -10.52 -0.54
C LYS A 299 8.48 -9.82 -1.35
N GLY A 300 8.32 -8.53 -1.66
CA GLY A 300 9.28 -7.77 -2.46
C GLY A 300 9.26 -8.08 -3.97
N GLN A 301 8.28 -8.86 -4.46
CA GLN A 301 8.15 -9.14 -5.87
C GLN A 301 7.53 -7.94 -6.60
N ILE A 302 8.17 -7.49 -7.67
CA ILE A 302 7.57 -6.49 -8.57
C ILE A 302 6.50 -7.20 -9.42
N VAL A 303 5.24 -6.85 -9.23
CA VAL A 303 4.11 -7.45 -9.94
C VAL A 303 3.68 -6.65 -11.16
N ASP A 304 3.95 -5.35 -11.15
CA ASP A 304 3.77 -4.43 -12.27
C ASP A 304 4.72 -3.24 -12.13
N SER A 305 5.11 -2.65 -13.23
CA SER A 305 5.88 -1.41 -13.25
C SER A 305 5.78 -0.72 -14.60
N GLY A 306 6.04 0.57 -14.64
CA GLY A 306 6.04 1.33 -15.88
C GLY A 306 6.24 2.80 -15.67
N VAL A 307 6.08 3.51 -16.77
CA VAL A 307 6.12 4.97 -16.84
C VAL A 307 5.09 5.45 -17.85
N PHE A 308 4.46 6.57 -17.55
CA PHE A 308 3.65 7.31 -18.52
C PHE A 308 3.90 8.81 -18.36
N LYS A 309 3.59 9.54 -19.42
CA LYS A 309 3.72 11.01 -19.44
C LYS A 309 2.33 11.63 -19.33
N ARG A 310 2.22 12.71 -18.58
CA ARG A 310 1.02 13.52 -18.68
C ARG A 310 0.97 14.18 -20.07
N PRO A 311 -0.21 14.36 -20.65
CA PRO A 311 -0.35 15.16 -21.86
C PRO A 311 0.22 16.56 -21.62
N THR A 312 1.13 16.99 -22.46
CA THR A 312 1.52 18.40 -22.49
C THR A 312 0.33 19.19 -22.98
N THR A 313 -0.19 20.11 -22.17
CA THR A 313 -1.08 21.15 -22.68
C THR A 313 -0.24 22.02 -23.63
N GLU A 314 -0.22 21.69 -24.92
CA GLU A 314 0.17 22.69 -25.90
C GLU A 314 -0.75 23.89 -25.69
N ALA A 315 -0.16 25.02 -25.33
CA ALA A 315 -0.91 26.26 -25.25
C ALA A 315 -1.54 26.44 -26.63
N SER A 316 -2.87 26.33 -26.69
CA SER A 316 -3.60 26.68 -27.93
C SER A 316 -3.08 28.02 -28.40
N PRO A 317 -2.60 28.17 -29.65
CA PRO A 317 -2.15 29.44 -30.14
C PRO A 317 -3.28 30.45 -29.95
N LYS A 318 -3.01 31.52 -29.22
CA LYS A 318 -3.95 32.65 -29.08
C LYS A 318 -4.30 33.13 -30.47
N SER A 319 -5.48 32.82 -30.94
CA SER A 319 -6.09 33.40 -32.14
C SER A 319 -6.47 34.85 -31.92
#